data_de2c83d38ade507bb061add652fb5648
#
_entry.id   de2c83d38ade507bb061add652fb5648
#
_cell.length_a   1.000
_cell.length_b   1.000
_cell.length_c   1.000
_cell.angle_alpha   90.00
_cell.angle_beta   90.00
_cell.angle_gamma   90.00
#
_symmetry.space_group_name_H-M   'P 1'
#
loop_
_entity.id
_entity.type
_entity.pdbx_description
1 polymer ?
#
loop_
_entity_poly.entity_id
_entity_poly.type
_entity_poly.pdbx_seq_one_letter_code
_entity_poly.pdbx_strand_id
1 'polypeptide(L)'
;MCSSDLAKGLVERIGIDGSQIKHTKTGMEAVVKATPIPDHKVGIQLVLDALMDKGHGVLSSLDELSAVGHRVVHAGEKFSTSVKLDPQVMAALRECIPLAPLHNPANIMGIEAVTEVLPSVPQVAVFDTAFHQTMPEHAYIYGLPYG
;
A
#
# COMPACT_ATOMS: atom_id res chain seq x y z
N MET A 1 3.16 -19.48 -6.48
CA MET A 1 2.67 -18.53 -5.47
C MET A 1 1.53 -19.16 -4.71
N CYS A 2 1.69 -19.45 -3.44
CA CYS A 2 0.55 -19.76 -2.60
C CYS A 2 -0.23 -18.46 -2.42
N SER A 3 -1.30 -18.30 -3.17
CA SER A 3 -2.23 -17.21 -2.94
C SER A 3 -3.11 -17.61 -1.77
N SER A 4 -2.78 -17.09 -0.60
CA SER A 4 -3.63 -17.15 0.59
C SER A 4 -4.56 -15.94 0.68
N ASP A 5 -4.77 -15.24 -0.45
CA ASP A 5 -5.61 -14.06 -0.51
C ASP A 5 -7.07 -14.43 -0.16
N LEU A 6 -7.56 -13.90 0.93
CA LEU A 6 -8.95 -14.08 1.35
C LEU A 6 -9.90 -13.13 0.59
N ALA A 7 -9.40 -11.96 0.26
CA ALA A 7 -10.08 -10.96 -0.55
C ALA A 7 -9.08 -10.04 -1.24
N LYS A 8 -9.52 -9.39 -2.31
CA LYS A 8 -8.78 -8.34 -3.01
C LYS A 8 -9.74 -7.23 -3.42
N GLY A 9 -9.22 -6.05 -3.64
CA GLY A 9 -10.03 -4.92 -4.06
C GLY A 9 -9.22 -3.79 -4.63
N LEU A 10 -9.93 -2.77 -5.09
CA LEU A 10 -9.37 -1.58 -5.67
C LEU A 10 -10.26 -0.39 -5.33
N VAL A 11 -9.64 0.70 -4.90
CA VAL A 11 -10.27 2.00 -4.73
C VAL A 11 -9.74 2.91 -5.81
N GLU A 12 -10.63 3.49 -6.59
CA GLU A 12 -10.27 4.27 -7.77
C GLU A 12 -10.82 5.69 -7.69
N ARG A 13 -10.11 6.63 -8.34
CA ARG A 13 -10.53 8.01 -8.51
C ARG A 13 -10.77 8.76 -7.20
N ILE A 14 -9.88 8.54 -6.23
CA ILE A 14 -9.92 9.24 -4.93
C ILE A 14 -9.76 10.75 -5.17
N GLY A 15 -10.66 11.54 -4.60
CA GLY A 15 -10.64 13.00 -4.69
C GLY A 15 -11.18 13.58 -5.98
N ILE A 16 -11.71 12.76 -6.89
CA ILE A 16 -12.31 13.21 -8.17
C ILE A 16 -13.64 12.51 -8.43
N ASP A 17 -14.40 13.03 -9.39
CA ASP A 17 -15.70 12.47 -9.74
C ASP A 17 -15.61 11.05 -10.30
N GLY A 18 -16.60 10.24 -9.97
CA GLY A 18 -16.70 8.85 -10.40
C GLY A 18 -15.86 7.90 -9.56
N SER A 19 -15.62 8.25 -8.30
CA SER A 19 -14.94 7.38 -7.33
C SER A 19 -15.73 6.09 -7.13
N GLN A 20 -15.00 4.99 -6.97
CA GLN A 20 -15.60 3.69 -6.72
C GLN A 20 -14.67 2.79 -5.90
N ILE A 21 -15.28 1.85 -5.20
CA ILE A 21 -14.60 0.72 -4.58
C ILE A 21 -15.06 -0.57 -5.22
N LYS A 22 -14.11 -1.41 -5.61
CA LYS A 22 -14.32 -2.78 -6.05
C LYS A 22 -13.79 -3.74 -5.01
N HIS A 23 -14.59 -4.70 -4.59
CA HIS A 23 -14.22 -5.71 -3.60
C HIS A 23 -14.56 -7.09 -4.13
N THR A 24 -13.66 -8.04 -3.97
CA THR A 24 -13.84 -9.44 -4.38
C THR A 24 -13.36 -10.35 -3.26
N LYS A 25 -14.28 -11.09 -2.65
CA LYS A 25 -13.94 -12.20 -1.77
C LYS A 25 -13.52 -13.39 -2.63
N THR A 26 -12.48 -14.11 -2.22
CA THR A 26 -12.01 -15.29 -2.96
C THR A 26 -13.13 -16.31 -3.16
N GLY A 27 -13.36 -16.71 -4.42
CA GLY A 27 -14.44 -17.62 -4.80
C GLY A 27 -15.82 -16.99 -5.00
N MET A 28 -15.93 -15.66 -4.90
CA MET A 28 -17.18 -14.91 -5.14
C MET A 28 -17.01 -13.89 -6.26
N GLU A 29 -18.13 -13.40 -6.78
CA GLU A 29 -18.13 -12.32 -7.76
C GLU A 29 -17.72 -10.98 -7.12
N ALA A 30 -17.16 -10.10 -7.97
CA ALA A 30 -16.76 -8.77 -7.55
C ALA A 30 -17.99 -7.89 -7.25
N VAL A 31 -17.94 -7.17 -6.14
CA VAL A 31 -18.91 -6.12 -5.79
C VAL A 31 -18.27 -4.78 -6.09
N VAL A 32 -18.94 -3.97 -6.91
CA VAL A 32 -18.52 -2.60 -7.22
C VAL A 32 -19.53 -1.63 -6.64
N LYS A 33 -19.04 -0.66 -5.87
CA LYS A 33 -19.85 0.39 -5.26
C LYS A 33 -19.31 1.75 -5.69
N ALA A 34 -20.10 2.48 -6.46
CA ALA A 34 -19.82 3.87 -6.75
C ALA A 34 -20.22 4.73 -5.54
N THR A 35 -19.29 5.51 -5.03
CA THR A 35 -19.51 6.40 -3.88
C THR A 35 -18.46 7.50 -3.88
N PRO A 36 -18.78 8.72 -3.44
CA PRO A 36 -17.77 9.75 -3.29
C PRO A 36 -16.67 9.35 -2.31
N ILE A 37 -15.43 9.47 -2.75
CA ILE A 37 -14.23 9.16 -1.94
C ILE A 37 -13.33 10.39 -2.00
N PRO A 38 -13.53 11.36 -1.09
CA PRO A 38 -12.84 12.64 -1.15
C PRO A 38 -11.36 12.54 -0.84
N ASP A 39 -10.95 11.55 -0.04
CA ASP A 39 -9.57 11.38 0.38
C ASP A 39 -9.22 9.90 0.65
N HIS A 40 -7.94 9.65 0.92
CA HIS A 40 -7.42 8.31 1.20
C HIS A 40 -7.96 7.73 2.51
N LYS A 41 -8.27 8.56 3.51
CA LYS A 41 -8.82 8.12 4.79
C LYS A 41 -10.21 7.50 4.60
N VAL A 42 -11.08 8.18 3.86
CA VAL A 42 -12.40 7.65 3.50
C VAL A 42 -12.25 6.36 2.67
N GLY A 43 -11.30 6.35 1.73
CA GLY A 43 -10.99 5.15 0.95
C GLY A 43 -10.61 3.95 1.82
N ILE A 44 -9.71 4.13 2.79
CA ILE A 44 -9.32 3.08 3.74
C ILE A 44 -10.50 2.62 4.60
N GLN A 45 -11.32 3.56 5.09
CA GLN A 45 -12.51 3.20 5.86
C GLN A 45 -13.46 2.31 5.05
N LEU A 46 -13.72 2.64 3.79
CA LEU A 46 -14.55 1.83 2.90
C LEU A 46 -13.96 0.44 2.64
N VAL A 47 -12.64 0.33 2.53
CA VAL A 47 -11.96 -0.97 2.43
C VAL A 47 -12.21 -1.82 3.67
N LEU A 48 -12.06 -1.25 4.87
CA LEU A 48 -12.30 -1.95 6.12
C LEU A 48 -13.77 -2.36 6.27
N ASP A 49 -14.70 -1.49 5.91
CA ASP A 49 -16.14 -1.79 5.91
C ASP A 49 -16.45 -2.95 4.96
N ALA A 50 -15.85 -2.97 3.77
CA ALA A 50 -16.01 -4.06 2.81
C ALA A 50 -15.42 -5.39 3.32
N LEU A 51 -14.28 -5.34 4.03
CA LEU A 51 -13.67 -6.52 4.63
C LEU A 51 -14.48 -7.09 5.78
N MET A 52 -15.24 -6.26 6.48
CA MET A 52 -16.12 -6.66 7.59
C MET A 52 -17.58 -6.88 7.19
N ASP A 53 -17.92 -6.70 5.91
CA ASP A 53 -19.28 -6.91 5.41
C ASP A 53 -19.79 -8.33 5.69
N LYS A 54 -21.02 -8.46 6.15
CA LYS A 54 -21.59 -9.77 6.56
C LYS A 54 -21.74 -10.77 5.40
N GLY A 55 -21.90 -10.27 4.18
CA GLY A 55 -22.10 -11.13 2.99
C GLY A 55 -20.81 -11.38 2.20
N HIS A 56 -19.99 -10.37 2.06
CA HIS A 56 -18.82 -10.36 1.15
C HIS A 56 -17.50 -10.13 1.90
N GLY A 57 -17.55 -9.87 3.19
CA GLY A 57 -16.37 -9.67 4.02
C GLY A 57 -15.67 -10.97 4.41
N VAL A 58 -14.46 -10.82 4.93
CA VAL A 58 -13.59 -11.92 5.38
C VAL A 58 -13.16 -11.75 6.84
N LEU A 59 -13.45 -10.61 7.44
CA LEU A 59 -13.12 -10.29 8.83
C LEU A 59 -14.40 -10.18 9.68
N SER A 60 -14.32 -10.66 10.89
CA SER A 60 -15.36 -10.47 11.92
C SER A 60 -15.08 -9.24 12.78
N SER A 61 -13.80 -8.87 12.92
CA SER A 61 -13.33 -7.74 13.73
C SER A 61 -12.02 -7.20 13.13
N LEU A 62 -11.74 -5.92 13.34
CA LEU A 62 -10.45 -5.30 12.99
C LEU A 62 -9.29 -5.86 13.82
N ASP A 63 -9.55 -6.44 14.97
CA ASP A 63 -8.55 -7.09 15.83
C ASP A 63 -7.89 -8.32 15.18
N GLU A 64 -8.52 -8.87 14.13
CA GLU A 64 -7.96 -9.95 13.34
C GLU A 64 -6.82 -9.48 12.41
N LEU A 65 -6.67 -8.15 12.21
CA LEU A 65 -5.58 -7.58 11.42
C LEU A 65 -4.28 -7.58 12.23
N SER A 66 -3.36 -8.42 11.85
CA SER A 66 -2.05 -8.55 12.50
C SER A 66 -1.05 -7.48 12.08
N ALA A 67 -1.10 -7.03 10.84
CA ALA A 67 -0.23 -5.99 10.28
C ALA A 67 -0.80 -5.43 8.97
N VAL A 68 -0.31 -4.26 8.57
CA VAL A 68 -0.57 -3.67 7.26
C VAL A 68 0.75 -3.50 6.51
N GLY A 69 0.83 -4.06 5.32
CA GLY A 69 1.95 -3.86 4.40
C GLY A 69 1.68 -2.74 3.40
N HIS A 70 2.65 -1.86 3.22
CA HIS A 70 2.62 -0.80 2.21
C HIS A 70 3.72 -1.03 1.19
N ARG A 71 3.35 -1.06 -0.08
CA ARG A 71 4.32 -0.97 -1.17
C ARG A 71 4.78 0.46 -1.29
N VAL A 72 6.08 0.69 -1.19
CA VAL A 72 6.72 2.00 -1.32
C VAL A 72 7.73 1.96 -2.44
N VAL A 73 7.69 2.96 -3.33
CA VAL A 73 8.51 2.94 -4.54
C VAL A 73 9.97 3.22 -4.23
N HIS A 74 10.27 4.19 -3.36
CA HIS A 74 11.66 4.61 -3.11
C HIS A 74 11.90 5.05 -1.67
N ALA A 75 13.01 4.58 -1.11
CA ALA A 75 13.53 5.03 0.18
C ALA A 75 15.02 5.43 0.11
N GLY A 76 15.52 5.71 -1.09
CA GLY A 76 16.94 5.92 -1.32
C GLY A 76 17.75 4.65 -1.05
N GLU A 77 18.99 4.83 -0.68
CA GLU A 77 19.88 3.73 -0.26
C GLU A 77 19.74 3.38 1.24
N LYS A 78 18.85 4.09 1.96
CA LYS A 78 18.72 3.96 3.41
C LYS A 78 18.11 2.63 3.84
N PHE A 79 17.26 2.03 3.02
CA PHE A 79 16.58 0.78 3.35
C PHE A 79 16.65 -0.21 2.21
N SER A 80 17.26 -1.37 2.49
CA SER A 80 17.43 -2.48 1.53
C SER A 80 16.43 -3.61 1.73
N THR A 81 15.65 -3.56 2.79
CA THR A 81 14.69 -4.61 3.18
C THR A 81 13.38 -3.99 3.67
N SER A 82 12.35 -4.82 3.82
CA SER A 82 11.12 -4.40 4.47
C SER A 82 11.38 -3.92 5.89
N VAL A 83 10.82 -2.78 6.27
CA VAL A 83 11.00 -2.17 7.59
C VAL A 83 9.67 -1.84 8.24
N LYS A 84 9.61 -1.99 9.56
CA LYS A 84 8.49 -1.49 10.35
C LYS A 84 8.46 0.02 10.28
N LEU A 85 7.29 0.57 10.00
CA LEU A 85 7.10 2.02 9.94
C LEU A 85 7.15 2.61 11.35
N ASP A 86 8.03 3.57 11.51
CA ASP A 86 8.21 4.40 12.69
C ASP A 86 8.44 5.85 12.27
N PRO A 87 8.51 6.81 13.20
CA PRO A 87 8.75 8.22 12.87
C PRO A 87 10.05 8.48 12.11
N GLN A 88 11.09 7.67 12.33
CA GLN A 88 12.38 7.81 11.63
C GLN A 88 12.26 7.34 10.17
N VAL A 89 11.61 6.21 9.93
CA VAL A 89 11.32 5.71 8.59
C VAL A 89 10.43 6.70 7.83
N MET A 90 9.40 7.25 8.47
CA MET A 90 8.54 8.28 7.86
C MET A 90 9.30 9.56 7.49
N ALA A 91 10.25 10.00 8.33
CA ALA A 91 11.11 11.13 7.99
C ALA A 91 11.97 10.83 6.76
N ALA A 92 12.59 9.64 6.70
CA ALA A 92 13.39 9.21 5.56
C ALA A 92 12.56 9.12 4.26
N LEU A 93 11.31 8.64 4.33
CA LEU A 93 10.40 8.62 3.18
C LEU A 93 10.09 10.02 2.66
N ARG A 94 9.90 10.99 3.56
CA ARG A 94 9.68 12.40 3.18
C ARG A 94 10.91 13.01 2.53
N GLU A 95 12.11 12.70 3.03
CA GLU A 95 13.37 13.14 2.40
C GLU A 95 13.55 12.58 0.99
N CYS A 96 12.97 11.41 0.68
CA CYS A 96 13.03 10.79 -0.64
C CYS A 96 11.95 11.29 -1.62
N ILE A 97 11.08 12.22 -1.24
CA ILE A 97 10.07 12.79 -2.16
C ILE A 97 10.70 13.35 -3.44
N PRO A 98 11.83 14.09 -3.41
CA PRO A 98 12.45 14.58 -4.65
C PRO A 98 12.92 13.49 -5.61
N LEU A 99 13.17 12.27 -5.12
CA LEU A 99 13.59 11.12 -5.93
C LEU A 99 12.40 10.44 -6.62
N ALA A 100 11.21 10.49 -6.01
CA ALA A 100 10.00 9.90 -6.55
C ALA A 100 8.78 10.82 -6.28
N PRO A 101 8.74 12.00 -6.92
CA PRO A 101 7.76 13.05 -6.60
C PRO A 101 6.31 12.69 -6.93
N LEU A 102 6.09 11.71 -7.81
CA LEU A 102 4.76 11.26 -8.19
C LEU A 102 4.23 10.15 -7.26
N HIS A 103 5.12 9.37 -6.65
CA HIS A 103 4.75 8.16 -5.92
C HIS A 103 4.88 8.31 -4.41
N ASN A 104 5.97 8.85 -3.91
CA ASN A 104 6.22 8.94 -2.47
C ASN A 104 5.18 9.76 -1.70
N PRO A 105 4.69 10.92 -2.18
CA PRO A 105 3.63 11.64 -1.49
C PRO A 105 2.35 10.83 -1.34
N ALA A 106 1.92 10.10 -2.38
CA ALA A 106 0.74 9.25 -2.33
C ALA A 106 0.93 8.07 -1.37
N ASN A 107 2.13 7.45 -1.36
CA ASN A 107 2.47 6.39 -0.43
C ASN A 107 2.42 6.89 1.03
N ILE A 108 2.97 8.06 1.31
CA ILE A 108 2.95 8.67 2.65
C ILE A 108 1.52 8.96 3.09
N MET A 109 0.69 9.56 2.22
CA MET A 109 -0.73 9.80 2.52
C MET A 109 -1.48 8.50 2.84
N GLY A 110 -1.21 7.42 2.12
CA GLY A 110 -1.80 6.11 2.41
C GLY A 110 -1.40 5.57 3.78
N ILE A 111 -0.12 5.70 4.16
CA ILE A 111 0.38 5.28 5.47
C ILE A 111 -0.25 6.12 6.59
N GLU A 112 -0.32 7.44 6.41
CA GLU A 112 -0.92 8.34 7.39
C GLU A 112 -2.42 8.07 7.58
N ALA A 113 -3.15 7.82 6.49
CA ALA A 113 -4.56 7.44 6.54
C ALA A 113 -4.78 6.13 7.32
N VAL A 114 -3.95 5.11 7.10
CA VAL A 114 -4.00 3.86 7.87
C VAL A 114 -3.67 4.11 9.34
N THR A 115 -2.69 4.95 9.64
CA THR A 115 -2.31 5.30 11.02
C THR A 115 -3.47 5.92 11.79
N GLU A 116 -4.26 6.78 11.13
CA GLU A 116 -5.44 7.40 11.75
C GLU A 116 -6.59 6.41 12.00
N VAL A 117 -6.81 5.49 11.07
CA VAL A 117 -7.94 4.55 11.14
C VAL A 117 -7.60 3.31 11.98
N LEU A 118 -6.35 2.87 11.94
CA LEU A 118 -5.84 1.67 12.62
C LEU A 118 -4.59 2.00 13.47
N PRO A 119 -4.70 2.83 14.52
CA PRO A 119 -3.54 3.33 15.25
C PRO A 119 -2.76 2.25 16.02
N SER A 120 -3.38 1.12 16.33
CA SER A 120 -2.76 0.01 17.09
C SER A 120 -2.20 -1.10 16.22
N VAL A 121 -2.46 -1.09 14.90
CA VAL A 121 -1.98 -2.13 13.98
C VAL A 121 -0.60 -1.76 13.46
N PRO A 122 0.41 -2.64 13.59
CA PRO A 122 1.75 -2.38 13.07
C PRO A 122 1.73 -2.29 11.54
N GLN A 123 2.50 -1.35 11.01
CA GLN A 123 2.63 -1.11 9.58
C GLN A 123 4.06 -1.39 9.11
N VAL A 124 4.20 -1.95 7.93
CA VAL A 124 5.49 -2.33 7.32
C VAL A 124 5.59 -1.74 5.93
N ALA A 125 6.68 -1.06 5.64
CA ALA A 125 7.03 -0.64 4.28
C ALA A 125 7.80 -1.74 3.55
N VAL A 126 7.40 -2.05 2.33
CA VAL A 126 8.06 -2.97 1.40
C VAL A 126 8.51 -2.15 0.19
N PHE A 127 9.82 -2.12 -0.06
CA PHE A 127 10.39 -1.26 -1.09
C PHE A 127 10.58 -2.01 -2.41
N ASP A 128 10.11 -1.43 -3.52
CA ASP A 128 10.29 -1.99 -4.86
C ASP A 128 11.78 -2.11 -5.25
N THR A 129 12.60 -1.20 -4.75
CA THR A 129 14.05 -1.16 -5.03
C THR A 129 14.87 -2.13 -4.19
N ALA A 130 14.29 -2.75 -3.16
CA ALA A 130 15.00 -3.69 -2.29
C ALA A 130 15.55 -4.90 -3.06
N PHE A 131 14.83 -5.38 -4.05
CA PHE A 131 15.25 -6.49 -4.91
C PHE A 131 16.52 -6.17 -5.70
N HIS A 132 16.65 -4.95 -6.24
CA HIS A 132 17.78 -4.54 -7.06
C HIS A 132 19.08 -4.40 -6.26
N GLN A 133 19.01 -4.11 -4.96
CA GLN A 133 20.19 -3.96 -4.11
C GLN A 133 20.92 -5.28 -3.83
N THR A 134 20.22 -6.41 -3.97
CA THR A 134 20.80 -7.75 -3.80
C THR A 134 21.27 -8.38 -5.11
N MET A 135 21.04 -7.70 -6.25
CA MET A 135 21.48 -8.18 -7.57
C MET A 135 22.99 -7.92 -7.76
N PRO A 136 23.74 -8.87 -8.30
CA PRO A 136 25.12 -8.64 -8.68
C PRO A 136 25.21 -7.61 -9.83
N GLU A 137 26.31 -6.86 -9.90
CA GLU A 137 26.49 -5.76 -10.86
C GLU A 137 26.15 -6.12 -12.31
N HIS A 138 26.58 -7.29 -12.77
CA HIS A 138 26.32 -7.76 -14.12
C HIS A 138 24.85 -7.98 -14.45
N ALA A 139 23.96 -8.02 -13.44
CA ALA A 139 22.53 -8.23 -13.63
C ALA A 139 21.73 -6.92 -13.73
N TYR A 140 22.30 -5.76 -13.37
CA TYR A 140 21.63 -4.46 -13.46
C TYR A 140 22.36 -3.40 -14.28
N ILE A 141 23.62 -3.66 -14.67
CA ILE A 141 24.38 -2.78 -15.57
C ILE A 141 23.98 -3.09 -17.00
N TYR A 142 23.50 -2.07 -17.70
CA TYR A 142 23.26 -2.16 -19.14
C TYR A 142 24.60 -2.18 -19.88
N GLY A 143 24.72 -3.03 -20.91
CA GLY A 143 25.90 -3.13 -21.77
C GLY A 143 26.09 -1.94 -22.71
N LEU A 144 25.96 -0.72 -22.20
CA LEU A 144 26.25 0.50 -22.91
C LEU A 144 27.73 0.90 -22.70
N PRO A 145 28.43 1.41 -23.73
CA PRO A 145 29.78 1.92 -23.55
C PRO A 145 29.77 3.04 -22.51
N TYR A 146 30.62 2.91 -21.49
CA TYR A 146 30.96 4.03 -20.63
C TYR A 146 31.78 5.03 -21.46
N GLY A 147 31.12 6.12 -21.88
CA GLY A 147 31.77 7.23 -22.53
C GLY A 147 32.35 8.21 -21.53
#